data_6346b968f94c2fe643fc02170dbb9953
#
_entry.id   6346b968f94c2fe643fc02170dbb9953
#
_cell.length_a   1.000
_cell.length_b   1.000
_cell.length_c   1.000
_cell.angle_alpha   90.00
_cell.angle_beta   90.00
_cell.angle_gamma   90.00
#
_symmetry.space_group_name_H-M   'P 1'
#
loop_
_entity.id
_entity.type
_entity.pdbx_description
1 polymer ?
#
loop_
_entity_poly.entity_id
_entity_poly.type
_entity_poly.pdbx_seq_one_letter_code
_entity_poly.pdbx_strand_id
1 'polypeptide(L)'
;TVAREQVELSDVISFHNYDNPRSFESRVTSLLLYRRPLLCTEYMARSNGSTFQGTLPVAKKYNVAAFNWGLVEGKTQTTLPWDSWQHPYIDHPPPIWFHDIFRTNGTPYSADEVDFIRSITGRGTPQ
;
A
#
# COMPACT_ATOMS: atom_id res chain seq x y z
N THR A 1 -14.10 3.83 -22.57
CA THR A 1 -14.44 4.26 -21.19
C THR A 1 -13.43 5.30 -20.74
N VAL A 2 -13.82 6.22 -19.83
CA VAL A 2 -12.95 7.27 -19.29
C VAL A 2 -11.61 6.72 -18.80
N ALA A 3 -11.61 5.61 -18.06
CA ALA A 3 -10.38 4.98 -17.56
C ALA A 3 -9.44 4.54 -18.69
N ARG A 4 -9.98 4.04 -19.81
CA ARG A 4 -9.15 3.65 -20.96
C ARG A 4 -8.54 4.87 -21.63
N GLU A 5 -9.29 5.91 -21.85
CA GLU A 5 -8.82 7.17 -22.45
C GLU A 5 -7.73 7.82 -21.57
N GLN A 6 -7.92 7.83 -20.25
CA GLN A 6 -6.91 8.33 -19.32
C GLN A 6 -5.59 7.56 -19.44
N VAL A 7 -5.64 6.22 -19.49
CA VAL A 7 -4.43 5.40 -19.66
C VAL A 7 -3.75 5.64 -21.02
N GLU A 8 -4.52 5.73 -22.10
CA GLU A 8 -3.99 5.92 -23.46
C GLU A 8 -3.33 7.29 -23.64
N LEU A 9 -3.80 8.32 -22.93
CA LEU A 9 -3.31 9.70 -23.03
C LEU A 9 -2.26 10.06 -21.98
N SER A 10 -1.94 9.15 -21.05
CA SER A 10 -1.01 9.43 -19.94
C SER A 10 0.41 8.96 -20.26
N ASP A 11 1.40 9.77 -19.95
CA ASP A 11 2.82 9.37 -20.02
C ASP A 11 3.22 8.42 -18.89
N VAL A 12 2.55 8.52 -17.76
CA VAL A 12 2.71 7.69 -16.56
C VAL A 12 1.33 7.23 -16.10
N ILE A 13 1.19 5.95 -15.80
CA ILE A 13 -0.08 5.40 -15.30
C ILE A 13 -0.02 5.31 -13.79
N SER A 14 -0.93 6.01 -13.10
CA SER A 14 -1.16 5.85 -11.66
C SER A 14 -2.41 5.02 -11.42
N PHE A 15 -2.37 4.20 -10.36
CA PHE A 15 -3.50 3.37 -9.95
C PHE A 15 -3.47 3.11 -8.44
N HIS A 16 -4.62 2.74 -7.88
CA HIS A 16 -4.75 2.25 -6.52
C HIS A 16 -5.06 0.75 -6.54
N ASN A 17 -4.55 0.01 -5.57
CA ASN A 17 -4.92 -1.38 -5.39
C ASN A 17 -4.76 -1.82 -3.94
N TYR A 18 -5.85 -2.11 -3.28
CA TYR A 18 -5.94 -2.58 -1.89
C TYR A 18 -6.27 -4.06 -1.77
N ASP A 19 -6.19 -4.80 -2.89
CA ASP A 19 -6.47 -6.23 -2.92
C ASP A 19 -5.24 -7.06 -2.52
N ASN A 20 -5.43 -8.36 -2.46
CA ASN A 20 -4.36 -9.32 -2.21
C ASN A 20 -3.28 -9.29 -3.31
N PRO A 21 -2.08 -9.86 -3.06
CA PRO A 21 -0.94 -9.79 -3.98
C PRO A 21 -1.21 -10.36 -5.38
N ARG A 22 -2.06 -11.39 -5.47
CA ARG A 22 -2.42 -11.99 -6.76
C ARG A 22 -3.24 -11.04 -7.63
N SER A 23 -4.20 -10.37 -7.03
CA SER A 23 -5.00 -9.33 -7.71
C SER A 23 -4.12 -8.14 -8.10
N PHE A 24 -3.21 -7.73 -7.21
CA PHE A 24 -2.23 -6.68 -7.51
C PHE A 24 -1.36 -7.04 -8.72
N GLU A 25 -0.79 -8.25 -8.75
CA GLU A 25 0.03 -8.72 -9.88
C GLU A 25 -0.77 -8.76 -11.20
N SER A 26 -2.00 -9.23 -11.16
CA SER A 26 -2.90 -9.23 -12.33
C SER A 26 -3.17 -7.82 -12.85
N ARG A 27 -3.37 -6.85 -11.95
CA ARG A 27 -3.54 -5.43 -12.31
C ARG A 27 -2.27 -4.88 -12.96
N VAL A 28 -1.12 -5.09 -12.35
CA VAL A 28 0.18 -4.64 -12.87
C VAL A 28 0.43 -5.21 -14.27
N THR A 29 0.30 -6.52 -14.44
CA THR A 29 0.56 -7.16 -15.75
C THR A 29 -0.37 -6.66 -16.85
N SER A 30 -1.64 -6.36 -16.52
CA SER A 30 -2.58 -5.77 -17.50
C SER A 30 -2.19 -4.34 -17.88
N LEU A 31 -1.69 -3.53 -16.95
CA LEU A 31 -1.29 -2.15 -17.21
C LEU A 31 0.06 -2.07 -17.95
N LEU A 32 0.97 -3.02 -17.75
CA LEU A 32 2.24 -3.08 -18.47
C LEU A 32 2.09 -3.21 -19.99
N LEU A 33 0.94 -3.67 -20.48
CA LEU A 33 0.64 -3.74 -21.91
C LEU A 33 0.67 -2.35 -22.60
N TYR A 34 0.45 -1.30 -21.83
CA TYR A 34 0.52 0.08 -22.34
C TYR A 34 1.94 0.62 -22.46
N ARG A 35 2.96 -0.12 -21.95
CA ARG A 35 4.38 0.26 -22.01
C ARG A 35 4.67 1.65 -21.43
N ARG A 36 4.02 1.99 -20.32
CA ARG A 36 4.21 3.23 -19.57
C ARG A 36 4.76 2.91 -18.17
N PRO A 37 5.48 3.83 -17.54
CA PRO A 37 5.82 3.71 -16.12
C PRO A 37 4.57 3.58 -15.25
N LEU A 38 4.61 2.71 -14.23
CA LEU A 38 3.49 2.45 -13.34
C LEU A 38 3.79 2.99 -11.94
N LEU A 39 2.83 3.72 -11.38
CA LEU A 39 2.83 4.19 -10.00
C LEU A 39 1.60 3.66 -9.28
N CYS A 40 1.77 2.75 -8.32
CA CYS A 40 0.71 2.41 -7.38
C CYS A 40 0.70 3.46 -6.28
N THR A 41 -0.16 4.45 -6.42
CA THR A 41 -0.20 5.62 -5.53
C THR A 41 -0.90 5.37 -4.21
N GLU A 42 -1.62 4.25 -4.10
CA GLU A 42 -2.17 3.76 -2.85
C GLU A 42 -2.21 2.23 -2.84
N TYR A 43 -1.67 1.64 -1.81
CA TYR A 43 -1.75 0.22 -1.52
C TYR A 43 -1.63 -0.01 -0.02
N MET A 44 -1.68 -1.24 0.39
CA MET A 44 -1.58 -1.74 1.75
C MET A 44 -2.82 -1.41 2.60
N ALA A 45 -3.61 -2.42 2.80
CA ALA A 45 -4.76 -2.45 3.69
C ALA A 45 -4.77 -3.82 4.37
N ARG A 46 -4.22 -3.91 5.59
CA ARG A 46 -3.90 -5.20 6.23
C ARG A 46 -5.09 -6.15 6.30
N SER A 47 -6.24 -5.67 6.75
CA SER A 47 -7.45 -6.51 6.86
C SER A 47 -8.05 -6.94 5.51
N ASN A 48 -7.64 -6.31 4.41
CA ASN A 48 -8.03 -6.73 3.05
C ASN A 48 -7.03 -7.72 2.43
N GLY A 49 -5.97 -8.08 3.15
CA GLY A 49 -4.92 -8.96 2.64
C GLY A 49 -3.89 -8.27 1.73
N SER A 50 -3.97 -6.95 1.57
CA SER A 50 -2.92 -6.14 0.94
C SER A 50 -1.87 -5.78 2.01
N THR A 51 -0.74 -6.46 1.98
CA THR A 51 0.34 -6.31 2.98
C THR A 51 1.66 -5.91 2.33
N PHE A 52 2.58 -5.37 3.11
CA PHE A 52 3.93 -5.04 2.61
C PHE A 52 4.63 -6.28 2.07
N GLN A 53 4.59 -7.38 2.83
CA GLN A 53 5.24 -8.64 2.47
C GLN A 53 4.65 -9.26 1.20
N GLY A 54 3.36 -9.07 0.95
CA GLY A 54 2.70 -9.59 -0.23
C GLY A 54 2.87 -8.71 -1.45
N THR A 55 2.73 -7.39 -1.30
CA THR A 55 2.63 -6.45 -2.43
C THR A 55 3.99 -5.94 -2.92
N LEU A 56 4.91 -5.57 -1.99
CA LEU A 56 6.19 -4.99 -2.38
C LEU A 56 7.10 -5.91 -3.23
N PRO A 57 7.16 -7.25 -3.02
CA PRO A 57 7.90 -8.12 -3.92
C PRO A 57 7.39 -8.08 -5.35
N VAL A 58 6.08 -8.00 -5.53
CA VAL A 58 5.47 -7.88 -6.86
C VAL A 58 5.80 -6.52 -7.47
N ALA A 59 5.65 -5.43 -6.71
CA ALA A 59 6.01 -4.09 -7.16
C ALA A 59 7.47 -4.03 -7.61
N LYS A 60 8.39 -4.59 -6.82
CA LYS A 60 9.82 -4.67 -7.14
C LYS A 60 10.09 -5.50 -8.39
N LYS A 61 9.45 -6.66 -8.51
CA LYS A 61 9.59 -7.56 -9.68
C LYS A 61 9.26 -6.86 -11.00
N TYR A 62 8.25 -6.01 -11.00
CA TYR A 62 7.77 -5.31 -12.20
C TYR A 62 8.20 -3.85 -12.29
N ASN A 63 9.09 -3.40 -11.40
CA ASN A 63 9.58 -2.03 -11.34
C ASN A 63 8.43 -0.99 -11.23
N VAL A 64 7.47 -1.27 -10.36
CA VAL A 64 6.34 -0.38 -10.05
C VAL A 64 6.66 0.43 -8.80
N ALA A 65 6.54 1.75 -8.87
CA ALA A 65 6.61 2.58 -7.68
C ALA A 65 5.34 2.36 -6.82
N ALA A 66 5.54 2.17 -5.51
CA ALA A 66 4.45 1.89 -4.59
C ALA A 66 4.47 2.86 -3.40
N PHE A 67 3.34 3.54 -3.17
CA PHE A 67 3.17 4.53 -2.11
C PHE A 67 2.12 4.03 -1.12
N ASN A 68 2.51 3.95 0.14
CA ASN A 68 1.58 3.61 1.20
C ASN A 68 0.69 4.82 1.53
N TRP A 69 -0.60 4.59 1.82
CA TRP A 69 -1.54 5.66 2.15
C TRP A 69 -1.28 6.27 3.53
N GLY A 70 -1.05 5.45 4.57
CA GLY A 70 -0.81 5.89 5.94
C GLY A 70 0.65 5.75 6.36
N LEU A 71 1.18 6.67 7.15
CA LEU A 71 2.55 6.60 7.68
C LEU A 71 2.56 6.60 9.20
N VAL A 72 1.95 7.59 9.82
CA VAL A 72 1.93 7.76 11.29
C VAL A 72 0.49 7.94 11.75
N GLU A 73 0.10 7.18 12.77
CA GLU A 73 -1.23 7.34 13.39
C GLU A 73 -1.48 8.78 13.82
N GLY A 74 -2.70 9.26 13.67
CA GLY A 74 -3.04 10.61 14.08
C GLY A 74 -4.42 11.06 13.61
N LYS A 75 -4.57 12.35 13.39
CA LYS A 75 -5.84 12.98 13.00
C LYS A 75 -6.40 12.50 11.66
N THR A 76 -5.57 11.92 10.81
CA THR A 76 -6.00 11.32 9.54
C THR A 76 -6.82 10.04 9.73
N GLN A 77 -6.70 9.40 10.91
CA GLN A 77 -7.42 8.18 11.27
C GLN A 77 -7.22 7.02 10.28
N THR A 78 -6.08 6.98 9.61
CA THR A 78 -5.74 5.96 8.62
C THR A 78 -5.41 4.59 9.24
N THR A 79 -5.41 4.50 10.57
CA THR A 79 -5.42 3.24 11.32
C THR A 79 -6.76 2.51 11.26
N LEU A 80 -7.86 3.24 11.00
CA LEU A 80 -9.21 2.70 11.03
C LEU A 80 -9.53 1.96 9.71
N PRO A 81 -10.09 0.74 9.77
CA PRO A 81 -10.58 0.05 8.58
C PRO A 81 -11.86 0.70 8.05
N TRP A 82 -12.20 0.41 6.80
CA TRP A 82 -13.36 1.03 6.13
C TRP A 82 -14.70 0.71 6.77
N ASP A 83 -14.80 -0.38 7.51
CA ASP A 83 -16.01 -0.73 8.26
C ASP A 83 -16.22 0.16 9.50
N SER A 84 -15.28 1.04 9.83
CA SER A 84 -15.39 2.00 10.94
C SER A 84 -16.60 2.96 10.82
N TRP A 85 -17.14 3.11 9.61
CA TRP A 85 -18.39 3.84 9.38
C TRP A 85 -19.63 3.11 9.93
N GLN A 86 -19.59 1.77 9.96
CA GLN A 86 -20.64 0.91 10.48
C GLN A 86 -20.33 0.44 11.92
N HIS A 87 -19.06 0.25 12.22
CA HIS A 87 -18.55 -0.26 13.49
C HIS A 87 -17.50 0.70 14.07
N PRO A 88 -17.91 1.82 14.66
CA PRO A 88 -16.97 2.84 15.17
C PRO A 88 -16.11 2.30 16.31
N TYR A 89 -14.81 2.51 16.20
CA TYR A 89 -13.80 2.13 17.20
C TYR A 89 -13.60 3.26 18.24
N ILE A 90 -14.65 3.54 19.05
CA ILE A 90 -14.65 4.67 19.99
C ILE A 90 -13.87 4.33 21.27
N ASP A 91 -14.12 3.14 21.82
CA ASP A 91 -13.56 2.74 23.11
C ASP A 91 -12.22 1.99 22.97
N HIS A 92 -11.99 1.35 21.84
CA HIS A 92 -10.81 0.55 21.59
C HIS A 92 -10.30 0.78 20.16
N PRO A 93 -8.97 0.84 19.95
CA PRO A 93 -8.41 0.86 18.61
C PRO A 93 -8.77 -0.43 17.84
N PRO A 94 -8.76 -0.42 16.50
CA PRO A 94 -8.97 -1.62 15.73
C PRO A 94 -7.89 -2.67 16.07
N PRO A 95 -8.24 -3.96 16.13
CA PRO A 95 -7.28 -5.03 16.47
C PRO A 95 -6.15 -5.13 15.45
N ILE A 96 -6.43 -4.73 14.20
CA ILE A 96 -5.46 -4.65 13.12
C ILE A 96 -5.52 -3.24 12.54
N TRP A 97 -4.40 -2.53 12.57
CA TRP A 97 -4.30 -1.21 11.93
C TRP A 97 -4.37 -1.34 10.41
N PHE A 98 -5.15 -0.45 9.80
CA PHE A 98 -5.44 -0.59 8.39
C PHE A 98 -4.26 -0.19 7.51
N HIS A 99 -3.70 1.01 7.65
CA HIS A 99 -2.65 1.55 6.79
C HIS A 99 -1.35 1.96 7.51
N ASP A 100 -1.46 2.59 8.68
CA ASP A 100 -0.31 3.27 9.30
C ASP A 100 0.82 2.32 9.73
N ILE A 101 2.04 2.81 9.65
CA ILE A 101 3.28 2.08 9.93
C ILE A 101 3.79 2.40 11.34
N PHE A 102 3.66 3.65 11.77
CA PHE A 102 4.24 4.13 13.03
C PHE A 102 3.17 4.69 13.97
N ARG A 103 3.45 4.56 15.27
CA ARG A 103 2.73 5.27 16.33
C ARG A 103 3.17 6.73 16.38
N THR A 104 2.40 7.58 17.06
CA THR A 104 2.72 9.02 17.26
C THR A 104 4.07 9.26 17.93
N ASN A 105 4.56 8.31 18.74
CA ASN A 105 5.88 8.37 19.38
C ASN A 105 7.02 7.87 18.47
N GLY A 106 6.75 7.53 17.21
CA GLY A 106 7.72 7.03 16.25
C GLY A 106 8.03 5.53 16.36
N THR A 107 7.42 4.80 17.29
CA THR A 107 7.60 3.35 17.36
C THR A 107 6.77 2.66 16.26
N PRO A 108 7.29 1.59 15.63
CA PRO A 108 6.53 0.88 14.60
C PRO A 108 5.30 0.17 15.18
N TYR A 109 4.23 0.08 14.39
CA TYR A 109 3.11 -0.81 14.66
C TYR A 109 3.58 -2.28 14.65
N SER A 110 4.37 -2.65 13.66
CA SER A 110 5.05 -3.93 13.55
C SER A 110 6.52 -3.71 13.18
N ALA A 111 7.44 -4.18 14.02
CA ALA A 111 8.87 -4.10 13.74
C ALA A 111 9.23 -4.93 12.51
N ASP A 112 8.64 -6.13 12.37
CA ASP A 112 8.87 -7.03 11.24
C ASP A 112 8.50 -6.40 9.89
N GLU A 113 7.41 -5.60 9.85
CA GLU A 113 7.05 -4.87 8.62
C GLU A 113 8.09 -3.81 8.25
N VAL A 114 8.56 -3.04 9.24
CA VAL A 114 9.58 -2.01 9.00
C VAL A 114 10.89 -2.63 8.54
N ASP A 115 11.33 -3.73 9.16
CA ASP A 115 12.54 -4.45 8.77
C ASP A 115 12.40 -5.04 7.36
N PHE A 116 11.21 -5.58 7.04
CA PHE A 116 10.93 -6.05 5.69
C PHE A 116 10.98 -4.92 4.66
N ILE A 117 10.34 -3.77 4.93
CA ILE A 117 10.37 -2.60 4.04
C ILE A 117 11.81 -2.16 3.80
N ARG A 118 12.63 -2.05 4.85
CA ARG A 118 14.05 -1.70 4.75
C ARG A 118 14.82 -2.68 3.87
N SER A 119 14.62 -3.98 4.08
CA SER A 119 15.30 -5.02 3.33
C SER A 119 14.96 -4.98 1.84
N ILE A 120 13.68 -4.82 1.49
CA ILE A 120 13.24 -4.85 0.09
C ILE A 120 13.57 -3.57 -0.66
N THR A 121 13.64 -2.42 0.03
CA THR A 121 14.01 -1.13 -0.56
C THR A 121 15.52 -0.90 -0.65
N GLY A 122 16.35 -1.83 -0.18
CA GLY A 122 17.80 -1.72 -0.21
C GLY A 122 18.41 -0.77 0.82
N ARG A 123 17.61 -0.27 1.76
CA ARG A 123 18.07 0.46 2.94
C ARG A 123 18.31 -0.52 4.10
N GLY A 124 19.17 -1.51 3.86
CA GLY A 124 19.69 -2.35 4.92
C GLY A 124 20.44 -1.51 5.94
N THR A 125 20.59 -2.03 7.17
CA THR A 125 21.30 -1.43 8.31
C THR A 125 22.54 -0.67 7.84
N PRO A 126 22.79 0.58 8.30
CA PRO A 126 24.11 1.19 8.11
C PRO A 126 25.17 0.24 8.69
N GLN A 127 26.16 -0.13 7.88
CA GLN A 127 27.34 -0.83 8.36
C GLN A 127 28.13 0.03 9.32
#